data_ae2532546529574774e2372ab270922a
#
_entry.id   ae2532546529574774e2372ab270922a
#
_cell.length_a   1.000
_cell.length_b   1.000
_cell.length_c   1.000
_cell.angle_alpha   90.00
_cell.angle_beta   90.00
_cell.angle_gamma   90.00
#
_symmetry.space_group_name_H-M   'P 1'
#
loop_
_entity.id
_entity.type
_entity.pdbx_description
1 polymer ?
#
loop_
_entity_poly.entity_id
_entity_poly.type
_entity_poly.pdbx_seq_one_letter_code
_entity_poly.pdbx_strand_id
1 'polypeptide(L)'
;MKRTILIIAACLASFGPLRAQESIDEVLLLVEQASKELQVQRKLTEAQKLEAKTGNSLENPSVEFENLWRRPVPGNNSELTVTQPFDFPGAYAARNKIAKLKASLYDSEGAEFRQQLLLQAKELCIEIIYLRQQQILLGERLSNAQRLSSAYKQKLETGAANILETNKISVELIAAQTAANLNATTLKARLQQLSNLAGGEPVNFTATDYPAESELPEYATLETLYM
;
A
#
# COMPACT_ATOMS: atom_id res chain seq x y z
N MET A 1 21.27 -38.18 -18.05
CA MET A 1 21.53 -36.94 -18.80
C MET A 1 20.25 -36.28 -19.31
N LYS A 2 19.25 -36.97 -19.91
CA LYS A 2 18.01 -36.33 -20.40
C LYS A 2 17.10 -35.72 -19.30
N ARG A 3 17.06 -36.29 -18.10
CA ARG A 3 16.24 -35.79 -16.95
C ARG A 3 16.84 -34.57 -16.27
N THR A 4 18.15 -34.39 -16.24
CA THR A 4 18.85 -33.25 -15.68
C THR A 4 18.73 -32.01 -16.58
N ILE A 5 18.70 -32.21 -17.90
CA ILE A 5 18.48 -31.11 -18.88
C ILE A 5 17.05 -30.59 -18.79
N LEU A 6 16.06 -31.41 -18.48
CA LEU A 6 14.65 -31.01 -18.34
C LEU A 6 14.41 -30.18 -17.09
N ILE A 7 15.13 -30.45 -16.00
CA ILE A 7 15.06 -29.69 -14.74
C ILE A 7 15.71 -28.31 -14.91
N ILE A 8 16.84 -28.21 -15.63
CA ILE A 8 17.52 -26.95 -15.92
C ILE A 8 16.68 -26.07 -16.87
N ALA A 9 15.98 -26.66 -17.84
CA ALA A 9 15.08 -25.92 -18.72
C ALA A 9 13.83 -25.41 -17.99
N ALA A 10 13.31 -26.11 -16.98
CA ALA A 10 12.19 -25.68 -16.16
C ALA A 10 12.55 -24.53 -15.20
N CYS A 11 13.78 -24.46 -14.71
CA CYS A 11 14.26 -23.34 -13.88
C CYS A 11 14.53 -22.06 -14.68
N LEU A 12 14.84 -22.14 -15.97
CA LEU A 12 15.03 -20.99 -16.85
C LEU A 12 13.71 -20.35 -17.32
N ALA A 13 12.60 -21.08 -17.28
CA ALA A 13 11.28 -20.59 -17.66
C ALA A 13 10.58 -19.74 -16.59
N SER A 14 11.12 -19.72 -15.34
CA SER A 14 10.55 -18.93 -14.23
C SER A 14 11.10 -17.49 -14.12
N PHE A 15 12.08 -17.09 -14.94
CA PHE A 15 12.41 -15.69 -15.13
C PHE A 15 11.47 -15.10 -16.19
N GLY A 16 10.25 -14.80 -15.79
CA GLY A 16 9.39 -13.94 -16.59
C GLY A 16 10.14 -12.64 -16.90
N PRO A 17 9.99 -12.05 -18.11
CA PRO A 17 10.62 -10.78 -18.41
C PRO A 17 10.17 -9.77 -17.36
N LEU A 18 11.12 -9.18 -16.63
CA LEU A 18 10.90 -7.96 -15.86
C LEU A 18 10.40 -6.91 -16.87
N ARG A 19 9.10 -6.82 -17.05
CA ARG A 19 8.51 -5.75 -17.86
C ARG A 19 8.72 -4.47 -17.07
N ALA A 20 9.46 -3.53 -17.64
CA ALA A 20 9.45 -2.16 -17.17
C ALA A 20 8.00 -1.67 -17.21
N GLN A 21 7.48 -1.26 -16.08
CA GLN A 21 6.12 -0.73 -15.97
C GLN A 21 6.16 0.71 -16.50
N GLU A 22 5.66 0.90 -17.71
CA GLU A 22 5.65 2.20 -18.38
C GLU A 22 4.43 3.05 -17.98
N SER A 23 3.37 2.42 -17.48
CA SER A 23 2.09 3.06 -17.18
C SER A 23 1.82 3.09 -15.66
N ILE A 24 1.24 4.19 -15.18
CA ILE A 24 0.75 4.30 -13.80
C ILE A 24 -0.30 3.23 -13.52
N ASP A 25 -1.18 2.93 -14.48
CA ASP A 25 -2.25 1.96 -14.31
C ASP A 25 -1.71 0.53 -14.09
N GLU A 26 -0.61 0.16 -14.75
CA GLU A 26 0.06 -1.11 -14.51
C GLU A 26 0.63 -1.22 -13.09
N VAL A 27 1.19 -0.12 -12.59
CA VAL A 27 1.68 -0.05 -11.21
C VAL A 27 0.53 -0.16 -10.21
N LEU A 28 -0.60 0.53 -10.45
CA LEU A 28 -1.78 0.44 -9.59
C LEU A 28 -2.34 -0.98 -9.56
N LEU A 29 -2.40 -1.67 -10.69
CA LEU A 29 -2.81 -3.07 -10.76
C LEU A 29 -1.85 -3.98 -9.96
N LEU A 30 -0.54 -3.76 -10.06
CA LEU A 30 0.44 -4.51 -9.28
C LEU A 30 0.24 -4.28 -7.78
N VAL A 31 0.09 -3.02 -7.35
CA VAL A 31 -0.17 -2.67 -5.95
C VAL A 31 -1.45 -3.34 -5.46
N GLU A 32 -2.52 -3.32 -6.26
CA GLU A 32 -3.78 -3.96 -5.90
C GLU A 32 -3.68 -5.47 -5.70
N GLN A 33 -2.85 -6.14 -6.50
CA GLN A 33 -2.66 -7.58 -6.44
C GLN A 33 -1.66 -8.01 -5.37
N ALA A 34 -0.55 -7.28 -5.22
CA ALA A 34 0.57 -7.68 -4.40
C ALA A 34 0.57 -7.07 -2.99
N SER A 35 -0.18 -5.98 -2.75
CA SER A 35 -0.18 -5.29 -1.46
C SER A 35 -0.61 -6.20 -0.31
N LYS A 36 0.28 -6.36 0.67
CA LYS A 36 0.00 -7.09 1.91
C LYS A 36 -1.01 -6.35 2.79
N GLU A 37 -1.00 -5.03 2.75
CA GLU A 37 -1.95 -4.20 3.51
C GLU A 37 -3.38 -4.43 3.03
N LEU A 38 -3.60 -4.49 1.71
CA LEU A 38 -4.92 -4.84 1.15
C LEU A 38 -5.35 -6.26 1.52
N GLN A 39 -4.42 -7.21 1.54
CA GLN A 39 -4.72 -8.59 1.94
C GLN A 39 -5.13 -8.64 3.42
N VAL A 40 -4.42 -7.93 4.30
CA VAL A 40 -4.75 -7.83 5.72
C VAL A 40 -6.12 -7.18 5.89
N GLN A 41 -6.39 -6.06 5.21
CA GLN A 41 -7.67 -5.37 5.29
C GLN A 41 -8.84 -6.25 4.82
N ARG A 42 -8.68 -7.00 3.74
CA ARG A 42 -9.70 -7.96 3.27
C ARG A 42 -10.01 -9.02 4.34
N LYS A 43 -8.97 -9.57 4.98
CA LYS A 43 -9.13 -10.56 6.07
C LYS A 43 -9.77 -9.96 7.32
N LEU A 44 -9.42 -8.72 7.64
CA LEU A 44 -10.03 -7.99 8.75
C LEU A 44 -11.53 -7.77 8.49
N THR A 45 -11.90 -7.30 7.30
CA THR A 45 -13.30 -7.12 6.88
C THR A 45 -14.08 -8.44 6.97
N GLU A 46 -13.49 -9.56 6.49
CA GLU A 46 -14.11 -10.88 6.61
C GLU A 46 -14.33 -11.27 8.08
N ALA A 47 -13.34 -11.07 8.95
CA ALA A 47 -13.43 -11.38 10.38
C ALA A 47 -14.51 -10.54 11.08
N GLN A 48 -14.55 -9.23 10.83
CA GLN A 48 -15.55 -8.31 11.38
C GLN A 48 -16.97 -8.68 10.93
N LYS A 49 -17.16 -9.10 9.68
CA LYS A 49 -18.44 -9.59 9.16
C LYS A 49 -18.90 -10.88 9.85
N LEU A 50 -17.97 -11.79 10.14
CA LEU A 50 -18.27 -13.00 10.90
C LEU A 50 -18.62 -12.65 12.35
N GLU A 51 -17.85 -11.78 12.98
CA GLU A 51 -18.11 -11.30 14.35
C GLU A 51 -19.50 -10.64 14.46
N ALA A 52 -19.87 -9.79 13.49
CA ALA A 52 -21.20 -9.17 13.46
C ALA A 52 -22.34 -10.18 13.43
N LYS A 53 -22.13 -11.38 12.89
CA LYS A 53 -23.11 -12.46 12.84
C LYS A 53 -23.18 -13.25 14.15
N THR A 54 -22.09 -13.38 14.90
CA THR A 54 -22.05 -14.19 16.12
C THR A 54 -22.97 -13.66 17.23
N GLY A 55 -23.17 -12.33 17.29
CA GLY A 55 -24.09 -11.69 18.24
C GLY A 55 -25.57 -12.06 18.09
N ASN A 56 -25.94 -12.82 17.05
CA ASN A 56 -27.29 -13.31 16.81
C ASN A 56 -27.46 -14.83 16.99
N SER A 57 -26.45 -15.50 17.56
CA SER A 57 -26.56 -16.91 17.93
C SER A 57 -27.40 -17.09 19.20
N LEU A 58 -28.03 -18.26 19.32
CA LEU A 58 -28.63 -18.68 20.61
C LEU A 58 -27.53 -18.77 21.67
N GLU A 59 -27.88 -18.38 22.87
CA GLU A 59 -27.02 -18.64 24.05
C GLU A 59 -26.83 -20.15 24.22
N ASN A 60 -25.65 -20.53 24.70
CA ASN A 60 -25.39 -21.95 24.93
C ASN A 60 -26.28 -22.50 26.02
N PRO A 61 -26.81 -23.73 25.90
CA PRO A 61 -27.52 -24.35 26.98
C PRO A 61 -26.60 -24.58 28.18
N SER A 62 -27.08 -24.30 29.39
CA SER A 62 -26.40 -24.66 30.60
C SER A 62 -26.96 -25.99 31.13
N VAL A 63 -26.05 -26.87 31.57
CA VAL A 63 -26.40 -28.14 32.21
C VAL A 63 -25.81 -28.12 33.62
N GLU A 64 -26.66 -28.14 34.59
CA GLU A 64 -26.29 -28.14 35.99
C GLU A 64 -26.71 -29.45 36.61
N PHE A 65 -25.77 -30.11 37.28
CA PHE A 65 -26.03 -31.34 38.05
C PHE A 65 -25.73 -31.08 39.51
N GLU A 66 -26.78 -31.12 40.34
CA GLU A 66 -26.69 -30.95 41.80
C GLU A 66 -26.93 -32.26 42.53
N ASN A 67 -26.02 -32.64 43.41
CA ASN A 67 -26.16 -33.82 44.25
C ASN A 67 -26.33 -33.39 45.71
N LEU A 68 -27.54 -33.59 46.23
CA LEU A 68 -27.96 -33.13 47.57
C LEU A 68 -27.61 -34.15 48.64
N TRP A 69 -26.38 -34.22 49.07
CA TRP A 69 -25.83 -35.18 50.06
C TRP A 69 -26.32 -34.94 51.50
N ARG A 70 -27.04 -33.89 51.83
CA ARG A 70 -27.30 -33.39 53.21
C ARG A 70 -28.75 -33.27 53.58
N ARG A 71 -29.70 -33.88 52.93
CA ARG A 71 -31.07 -33.90 53.39
C ARG A 71 -31.40 -35.22 54.08
N PRO A 72 -32.08 -35.19 55.25
CA PRO A 72 -32.42 -36.41 56.02
C PRO A 72 -33.64 -37.12 55.43
N VAL A 73 -33.65 -37.30 54.08
CA VAL A 73 -34.69 -38.07 53.41
C VAL A 73 -34.01 -39.31 52.83
N PRO A 74 -34.52 -40.54 53.11
CA PRO A 74 -33.89 -41.73 52.50
C PRO A 74 -34.12 -41.77 51.03
N GLY A 75 -33.01 -41.57 50.29
CA GLY A 75 -32.97 -41.58 48.85
C GLY A 75 -31.85 -40.69 48.34
N ASN A 76 -31.19 -41.10 47.21
CA ASN A 76 -30.15 -40.37 46.56
C ASN A 76 -30.85 -39.25 45.75
N ASN A 77 -30.93 -38.04 46.27
CA ASN A 77 -31.55 -36.91 45.59
C ASN A 77 -30.48 -36.21 44.73
N SER A 78 -30.48 -36.50 43.43
CA SER A 78 -29.74 -35.76 42.44
C SER A 78 -30.70 -35.02 41.51
N GLU A 79 -30.37 -33.78 41.18
CA GLU A 79 -31.12 -32.93 40.28
C GLU A 79 -30.25 -32.62 39.05
N LEU A 80 -30.83 -32.80 37.85
CA LEU A 80 -30.23 -32.42 36.59
C LEU A 80 -31.10 -31.32 35.97
N THR A 81 -30.58 -30.12 35.96
CA THR A 81 -31.26 -28.97 35.36
C THR A 81 -30.63 -28.63 34.01
N VAL A 82 -31.43 -28.57 32.96
CA VAL A 82 -31.00 -28.11 31.64
C VAL A 82 -31.74 -26.81 31.33
N THR A 83 -31.00 -25.73 31.22
CA THR A 83 -31.57 -24.39 30.94
C THR A 83 -31.17 -23.90 29.56
N GLN A 84 -32.13 -23.60 28.70
CA GLN A 84 -31.91 -22.98 27.40
C GLN A 84 -32.60 -21.62 27.39
N PRO A 85 -31.84 -20.49 27.43
CA PRO A 85 -32.43 -19.17 27.33
C PRO A 85 -32.84 -18.85 25.87
N PHE A 86 -33.96 -18.17 25.72
CA PHE A 86 -34.48 -17.68 24.47
C PHE A 86 -34.86 -16.22 24.61
N ASP A 87 -34.41 -15.37 23.70
CA ASP A 87 -34.89 -14.00 23.57
C ASP A 87 -36.21 -13.94 22.79
N PHE A 88 -36.89 -12.81 22.92
CA PHE A 88 -38.07 -12.56 22.11
C PHE A 88 -37.74 -12.58 20.61
N PRO A 89 -38.54 -13.23 19.73
CA PRO A 89 -38.23 -13.37 18.32
C PRO A 89 -37.91 -12.05 17.58
N GLY A 90 -38.51 -10.94 17.97
CA GLY A 90 -38.25 -9.62 17.47
C GLY A 90 -36.80 -9.12 17.72
N ALA A 91 -36.20 -9.56 18.85
CA ALA A 91 -34.81 -9.23 19.19
C ALA A 91 -33.83 -9.88 18.19
N TYR A 92 -34.06 -11.15 17.83
CA TYR A 92 -33.26 -11.83 16.82
C TYR A 92 -33.37 -11.17 15.44
N ALA A 93 -34.60 -10.74 15.05
CA ALA A 93 -34.81 -10.02 13.80
C ALA A 93 -34.08 -8.67 13.77
N ALA A 94 -34.12 -7.92 14.86
CA ALA A 94 -33.42 -6.65 15.02
C ALA A 94 -31.89 -6.85 14.96
N ARG A 95 -31.33 -7.83 15.70
CA ARG A 95 -29.90 -8.18 15.67
C ARG A 95 -29.45 -8.58 14.27
N ASN A 96 -30.24 -9.36 13.55
CA ASN A 96 -29.95 -9.76 12.17
C ASN A 96 -29.88 -8.54 11.23
N LYS A 97 -30.81 -7.58 11.40
CA LYS A 97 -30.77 -6.33 10.64
C LYS A 97 -29.51 -5.51 10.94
N ILE A 98 -29.15 -5.39 12.22
CA ILE A 98 -27.91 -4.72 12.66
C ILE A 98 -26.69 -5.42 12.07
N ALA A 99 -26.63 -6.76 12.13
CA ALA A 99 -25.51 -7.52 11.55
C ALA A 99 -25.34 -7.29 10.05
N LYS A 100 -26.44 -7.21 9.29
CA LYS A 100 -26.42 -6.89 7.86
C LYS A 100 -25.93 -5.46 7.58
N LEU A 101 -26.38 -4.48 8.36
CA LEU A 101 -25.92 -3.09 8.23
C LEU A 101 -24.44 -2.94 8.57
N LYS A 102 -23.98 -3.61 9.66
CA LYS A 102 -22.56 -3.65 10.00
C LYS A 102 -21.72 -4.31 8.90
N ALA A 103 -22.20 -5.41 8.32
CA ALA A 103 -21.50 -6.05 7.21
C ALA A 103 -21.35 -5.12 6.00
N SER A 104 -22.41 -4.36 5.65
CA SER A 104 -22.34 -3.34 4.59
C SER A 104 -21.40 -2.20 4.94
N LEU A 105 -21.37 -1.75 6.21
CA LEU A 105 -20.42 -0.75 6.68
C LEU A 105 -18.97 -1.22 6.49
N TYR A 106 -18.64 -2.43 6.93
CA TYR A 106 -17.30 -2.99 6.79
C TYR A 106 -16.87 -3.19 5.33
N ASP A 107 -17.82 -3.48 4.43
CA ASP A 107 -17.54 -3.52 2.98
C ASP A 107 -17.19 -2.12 2.46
N SER A 108 -17.90 -1.09 2.89
CA SER A 108 -17.62 0.30 2.50
C SER A 108 -16.27 0.78 3.05
N GLU A 109 -15.95 0.47 4.31
CA GLU A 109 -14.64 0.78 4.92
C GLU A 109 -13.50 0.08 4.18
N GLY A 110 -13.70 -1.18 3.78
CA GLY A 110 -12.72 -1.93 2.99
C GLY A 110 -12.50 -1.32 1.59
N ALA A 111 -13.58 -0.84 0.97
CA ALA A 111 -13.51 -0.16 -0.33
C ALA A 111 -12.81 1.21 -0.21
N GLU A 112 -13.10 1.98 0.84
CA GLU A 112 -12.45 3.24 1.14
C GLU A 112 -10.94 3.05 1.33
N PHE A 113 -10.54 2.09 2.16
CA PHE A 113 -9.12 1.77 2.39
C PHE A 113 -8.40 1.43 1.08
N ARG A 114 -9.04 0.62 0.21
CA ARG A 114 -8.50 0.29 -1.11
C ARG A 114 -8.28 1.55 -1.95
N GLN A 115 -9.26 2.46 -1.99
CA GLN A 115 -9.15 3.70 -2.76
C GLN A 115 -8.03 4.61 -2.22
N GLN A 116 -7.90 4.74 -0.91
CA GLN A 116 -6.85 5.54 -0.27
C GLN A 116 -5.46 5.00 -0.60
N LEU A 117 -5.28 3.68 -0.55
CA LEU A 117 -3.99 3.06 -0.86
C LEU A 117 -3.62 3.21 -2.35
N LEU A 118 -4.58 3.06 -3.26
CA LEU A 118 -4.36 3.28 -4.69
C LEU A 118 -4.08 4.75 -5.00
N LEU A 119 -4.74 5.69 -4.31
CA LEU A 119 -4.45 7.12 -4.42
C LEU A 119 -3.02 7.41 -3.99
N GLN A 120 -2.59 6.90 -2.85
CA GLN A 120 -1.21 7.06 -2.36
C GLN A 120 -0.19 6.49 -3.37
N ALA A 121 -0.46 5.33 -3.96
CA ALA A 121 0.40 4.76 -5.00
C ALA A 121 0.46 5.65 -6.25
N LYS A 122 -0.68 6.23 -6.67
CA LYS A 122 -0.75 7.16 -7.80
C LYS A 122 0.04 8.45 -7.53
N GLU A 123 -0.08 9.02 -6.35
CA GLU A 123 0.69 10.20 -5.91
C GLU A 123 2.19 9.94 -5.97
N LEU A 124 2.64 8.76 -5.46
CA LEU A 124 4.05 8.36 -5.54
C LEU A 124 4.52 8.22 -7.00
N CYS A 125 3.72 7.65 -7.89
CA CYS A 125 4.07 7.56 -9.30
C CYS A 125 4.26 8.95 -9.93
N ILE A 126 3.36 9.90 -9.66
CA ILE A 126 3.45 11.28 -10.16
C ILE A 126 4.71 11.98 -9.60
N GLU A 127 5.00 11.81 -8.31
CA GLU A 127 6.20 12.36 -7.69
C GLU A 127 7.48 11.76 -8.29
N ILE A 128 7.51 10.45 -8.57
CA ILE A 128 8.65 9.79 -9.24
C ILE A 128 8.87 10.36 -10.64
N ILE A 129 7.82 10.60 -11.42
CA ILE A 129 7.93 11.25 -12.73
C ILE A 129 8.56 12.63 -12.59
N TYR A 130 8.05 13.46 -11.65
CA TYR A 130 8.62 14.77 -11.37
C TYR A 130 10.11 14.71 -11.03
N LEU A 131 10.50 13.82 -10.11
CA LEU A 131 11.89 13.67 -9.67
C LEU A 131 12.80 13.18 -10.81
N ARG A 132 12.29 12.38 -11.75
CA ARG A 132 13.06 11.98 -12.94
C ARG A 132 13.27 13.13 -13.92
N GLN A 133 12.22 13.91 -14.19
CA GLN A 133 12.38 15.12 -15.01
C GLN A 133 13.37 16.10 -14.36
N GLN A 134 13.24 16.29 -13.04
CA GLN A 134 14.18 17.11 -12.28
C GLN A 134 15.61 16.57 -12.32
N GLN A 135 15.80 15.24 -12.33
CA GLN A 135 17.10 14.58 -12.42
C GLN A 135 17.80 14.93 -13.74
N ILE A 136 17.08 14.98 -14.85
CA ILE A 136 17.62 15.37 -16.17
C ILE A 136 18.15 16.81 -16.09
N LEU A 137 17.33 17.74 -15.62
CA LEU A 137 17.70 19.17 -15.53
C LEU A 137 18.88 19.39 -14.57
N LEU A 138 18.87 18.74 -13.42
CA LEU A 138 19.98 18.82 -12.46
C LEU A 138 21.27 18.19 -12.99
N GLY A 139 21.15 17.13 -13.80
CA GLY A 139 22.29 16.51 -14.49
C GLY A 139 22.93 17.48 -15.48
N GLU A 140 22.14 18.18 -16.28
CA GLU A 140 22.64 19.21 -17.20
C GLU A 140 23.29 20.39 -16.45
N ARG A 141 22.66 20.88 -15.38
CA ARG A 141 23.22 21.95 -14.52
C ARG A 141 24.55 21.52 -13.91
N LEU A 142 24.66 20.30 -13.40
CA LEU A 142 25.89 19.76 -12.85
C LEU A 142 26.98 19.66 -13.89
N SER A 143 26.68 19.14 -15.09
CA SER A 143 27.62 19.06 -16.20
C SER A 143 28.14 20.44 -16.61
N ASN A 144 27.26 21.43 -16.68
CA ASN A 144 27.63 22.80 -16.98
C ASN A 144 28.52 23.43 -15.91
N ALA A 145 28.19 23.21 -14.63
CA ALA A 145 28.98 23.69 -13.49
C ALA A 145 30.36 23.04 -13.45
N GLN A 146 30.47 21.74 -13.77
CA GLN A 146 31.75 21.02 -13.87
C GLN A 146 32.64 21.59 -14.97
N ARG A 147 32.08 21.80 -16.18
CA ARG A 147 32.82 22.40 -17.29
C ARG A 147 33.32 23.81 -16.96
N LEU A 148 32.45 24.62 -16.35
CA LEU A 148 32.78 25.98 -15.94
C LEU A 148 33.89 26.00 -14.88
N SER A 149 33.78 25.14 -13.86
CA SER A 149 34.79 25.00 -12.81
C SER A 149 36.16 24.60 -13.37
N SER A 150 36.18 23.64 -14.29
CA SER A 150 37.43 23.21 -14.96
C SER A 150 38.05 24.34 -15.76
N ALA A 151 37.27 25.08 -16.53
CA ALA A 151 37.74 26.21 -17.32
C ALA A 151 38.33 27.35 -16.46
N TYR A 152 37.66 27.67 -15.33
CA TYR A 152 38.17 28.73 -14.43
C TYR A 152 39.40 28.31 -13.63
N LYS A 153 39.53 27.04 -13.26
CA LYS A 153 40.76 26.52 -12.68
C LYS A 153 41.96 26.70 -13.63
N GLN A 154 41.79 26.34 -14.89
CA GLN A 154 42.81 26.52 -15.93
C GLN A 154 43.15 28.00 -16.18
N LYS A 155 42.16 28.89 -16.20
CA LYS A 155 42.36 30.34 -16.30
C LYS A 155 43.10 30.91 -15.07
N LEU A 156 42.82 30.40 -13.88
CA LEU A 156 43.53 30.83 -12.67
C LEU A 156 45.03 30.43 -12.72
N GLU A 157 45.33 29.22 -13.21
CA GLU A 157 46.73 28.75 -13.39
C GLU A 157 47.49 29.61 -14.40
N THR A 158 46.81 30.13 -15.44
CA THR A 158 47.43 31.01 -16.41
C THR A 158 47.37 32.49 -16.02
N GLY A 159 46.86 32.82 -14.86
CA GLY A 159 46.73 34.22 -14.42
C GLY A 159 45.60 35.01 -15.11
N ALA A 160 44.75 34.33 -15.91
CA ALA A 160 43.64 34.96 -16.66
C ALA A 160 42.34 35.05 -15.88
N ALA A 161 42.25 34.51 -14.64
CA ALA A 161 41.08 34.61 -13.77
C ALA A 161 41.49 34.97 -12.35
N ASN A 162 40.57 35.57 -11.58
CA ASN A 162 40.75 35.92 -10.18
C ASN A 162 40.36 34.73 -9.28
N ILE A 163 41.06 34.57 -8.18
CA ILE A 163 40.76 33.53 -7.16
C ILE A 163 39.32 33.65 -6.61
N LEU A 164 38.79 34.86 -6.46
CA LEU A 164 37.45 35.09 -5.95
C LEU A 164 36.39 34.56 -6.94
N GLU A 165 36.59 34.76 -8.23
CA GLU A 165 35.70 34.21 -9.29
C GLU A 165 35.74 32.68 -9.32
N THR A 166 36.94 32.10 -9.24
CA THR A 166 37.14 30.67 -9.21
C THR A 166 36.48 30.04 -7.99
N ASN A 167 36.58 30.67 -6.81
CA ASN A 167 35.90 30.21 -5.60
C ASN A 167 34.35 30.29 -5.73
N LYS A 168 33.82 31.37 -6.30
CA LYS A 168 32.37 31.50 -6.57
C LYS A 168 31.83 30.39 -7.45
N ILE A 169 32.56 30.04 -8.50
CA ILE A 169 32.21 28.92 -9.41
C ILE A 169 32.32 27.57 -8.70
N SER A 170 33.33 27.40 -7.83
CA SER A 170 33.46 26.19 -7.03
C SER A 170 32.27 26.00 -6.06
N VAL A 171 31.77 27.08 -5.46
CA VAL A 171 30.57 27.04 -4.63
C VAL A 171 29.34 26.64 -5.45
N GLU A 172 29.16 27.19 -6.67
CA GLU A 172 28.08 26.79 -7.56
C GLU A 172 28.15 25.31 -7.96
N LEU A 173 29.36 24.79 -8.24
CA LEU A 173 29.56 23.37 -8.51
C LEU A 173 29.12 22.49 -7.31
N ILE A 174 29.50 22.85 -6.09
CA ILE A 174 29.12 22.13 -4.87
C ILE A 174 27.58 22.18 -4.70
N ALA A 175 26.97 23.33 -4.94
CA ALA A 175 25.53 23.49 -4.86
C ALA A 175 24.80 22.61 -5.90
N ALA A 176 25.26 22.58 -7.16
CA ALA A 176 24.71 21.74 -8.20
C ALA A 176 24.86 20.25 -7.88
N GLN A 177 26.01 19.85 -7.36
CA GLN A 177 26.27 18.47 -6.94
C GLN A 177 25.34 18.05 -5.77
N THR A 178 25.20 18.93 -4.78
CA THR A 178 24.32 18.68 -3.63
C THR A 178 22.86 18.51 -4.07
N ALA A 179 22.38 19.40 -4.96
CA ALA A 179 21.03 19.32 -5.49
C ALA A 179 20.79 18.01 -6.28
N ALA A 180 21.73 17.62 -7.14
CA ALA A 180 21.63 16.36 -7.90
C ALA A 180 21.62 15.13 -6.97
N ASN A 181 22.49 15.10 -5.97
CA ASN A 181 22.57 14.00 -5.00
C ASN A 181 21.30 13.90 -4.14
N LEU A 182 20.76 15.04 -3.69
CA LEU A 182 19.52 15.07 -2.92
C LEU A 182 18.36 14.53 -3.74
N ASN A 183 18.23 14.99 -4.99
CA ASN A 183 17.19 14.50 -5.89
C ASN A 183 17.31 12.98 -6.15
N ALA A 184 18.51 12.47 -6.41
CA ALA A 184 18.74 11.05 -6.62
C ALA A 184 18.38 10.21 -5.38
N THR A 185 18.70 10.71 -4.18
CA THR A 185 18.36 10.06 -2.91
C THR A 185 16.85 10.04 -2.69
N THR A 186 16.17 11.17 -2.94
CA THR A 186 14.72 11.28 -2.81
C THR A 186 14.02 10.34 -3.80
N LEU A 187 14.45 10.30 -5.06
CA LEU A 187 13.92 9.39 -6.07
C LEU A 187 14.03 7.93 -5.62
N LYS A 188 15.19 7.53 -5.12
CA LYS A 188 15.40 6.18 -4.57
C LYS A 188 14.46 5.87 -3.41
N ALA A 189 14.25 6.82 -2.50
CA ALA A 189 13.36 6.67 -1.36
C ALA A 189 11.90 6.51 -1.83
N ARG A 190 11.43 7.27 -2.83
CA ARG A 190 10.07 7.16 -3.38
C ARG A 190 9.84 5.83 -4.10
N LEU A 191 10.82 5.37 -4.88
CA LEU A 191 10.76 4.04 -5.50
C LEU A 191 10.68 2.93 -4.45
N GLN A 192 11.40 3.06 -3.33
CA GLN A 192 11.33 2.10 -2.23
C GLN A 192 9.95 2.13 -1.55
N GLN A 193 9.37 3.32 -1.34
CA GLN A 193 8.03 3.46 -0.79
C GLN A 193 6.99 2.78 -1.70
N LEU A 194 7.07 3.00 -3.01
CA LEU A 194 6.19 2.37 -3.99
C LEU A 194 6.33 0.83 -3.97
N SER A 195 7.56 0.34 -3.89
CA SER A 195 7.85 -1.09 -3.74
C SER A 195 7.23 -1.66 -2.45
N ASN A 196 7.30 -0.94 -1.33
CA ASN A 196 6.68 -1.36 -0.07
C ASN A 196 5.15 -1.48 -0.20
N LEU A 197 4.49 -0.52 -0.87
CA LEU A 197 3.05 -0.62 -1.15
C LEU A 197 2.70 -1.82 -2.03
N ALA A 198 3.58 -2.18 -2.96
CA ALA A 198 3.48 -3.38 -3.79
C ALA A 198 3.90 -4.67 -3.05
N GLY A 199 3.86 -4.69 -1.72
CA GLY A 199 4.15 -5.87 -0.91
C GLY A 199 5.63 -6.22 -0.77
N GLY A 200 6.55 -5.33 -1.14
CA GLY A 200 7.99 -5.50 -1.13
C GLY A 200 8.58 -6.01 -2.45
N GLU A 201 7.75 -6.24 -3.46
CA GLU A 201 8.23 -6.56 -4.79
C GLU A 201 8.89 -5.34 -5.45
N PRO A 202 10.00 -5.51 -6.17
CA PRO A 202 10.67 -4.41 -6.83
C PRO A 202 9.81 -3.86 -7.98
N VAL A 203 9.40 -2.61 -7.87
CA VAL A 203 8.63 -1.92 -8.90
C VAL A 203 9.59 -1.16 -9.82
N ASN A 204 9.69 -1.61 -11.07
CA ASN A 204 10.49 -0.95 -12.12
C ASN A 204 9.64 0.08 -12.86
N PHE A 205 9.21 1.13 -12.18
CA PHE A 205 8.47 2.21 -12.80
C PHE A 205 9.44 3.16 -13.51
N THR A 206 9.37 3.24 -14.85
CA THR A 206 10.34 3.99 -15.70
C THR A 206 9.73 5.20 -16.38
N ALA A 207 8.44 5.46 -16.23
CA ALA A 207 7.77 6.60 -16.88
C ALA A 207 8.45 7.94 -16.54
N THR A 208 8.57 8.79 -17.56
CA THR A 208 9.07 10.17 -17.47
C THR A 208 8.00 11.19 -17.85
N ASP A 209 6.93 10.76 -18.50
CA ASP A 209 5.86 11.62 -18.96
C ASP A 209 4.66 11.53 -18.04
N TYR A 210 4.00 12.68 -17.80
CA TYR A 210 2.76 12.69 -17.03
C TYR A 210 1.64 12.03 -17.83
N PRO A 211 0.70 11.36 -17.16
CA PRO A 211 -0.50 10.87 -17.83
C PRO A 211 -1.26 12.03 -18.49
N ALA A 212 -1.89 11.77 -19.62
CA ALA A 212 -2.75 12.75 -20.27
C ALA A 212 -3.83 13.22 -19.27
N GLU A 213 -4.09 14.52 -19.23
CA GLU A 213 -5.19 15.05 -18.42
C GLU A 213 -6.48 14.39 -18.88
N SER A 214 -7.12 13.64 -17.97
CA SER A 214 -8.49 13.21 -18.18
C SER A 214 -9.38 14.44 -17.96
N GLU A 215 -10.28 14.72 -18.90
CA GLU A 215 -11.33 15.72 -18.67
C GLU A 215 -12.06 15.34 -17.38
N LEU A 216 -12.08 16.29 -16.43
CA LEU A 216 -12.82 16.08 -15.19
C LEU A 216 -14.30 15.97 -15.57
N PRO A 217 -15.00 14.91 -15.13
CA PRO A 217 -16.42 14.81 -15.37
C PRO A 217 -17.13 16.02 -14.77
N GLU A 218 -18.14 16.53 -15.49
CA GLU A 218 -18.93 17.65 -15.03
C GLU A 218 -19.53 17.36 -13.64
N TYR A 219 -19.59 18.36 -12.77
CA TYR A 219 -20.06 18.21 -11.38
C TYR A 219 -21.40 17.46 -11.29
N ALA A 220 -22.33 17.77 -12.21
CA ALA A 220 -23.64 17.09 -12.29
C ALA A 220 -23.52 15.56 -12.51
N THR A 221 -22.50 15.13 -13.25
CA THR A 221 -22.22 13.70 -13.48
C THR A 221 -21.66 13.03 -12.23
N LEU A 222 -20.79 13.74 -11.47
CA LEU A 222 -20.27 13.25 -10.19
C LEU A 222 -21.38 13.12 -9.16
N GLU A 223 -22.29 14.12 -9.06
CA GLU A 223 -23.41 14.11 -8.13
C GLU A 223 -24.31 12.89 -8.35
N THR A 224 -24.61 12.53 -9.61
CA THR A 224 -25.42 11.35 -9.93
C THR A 224 -24.75 10.01 -9.65
N LEU A 225 -23.43 9.96 -9.57
CA LEU A 225 -22.67 8.75 -9.26
C LEU A 225 -22.60 8.46 -7.74
N TYR A 226 -22.78 9.48 -6.90
CA TYR A 226 -22.61 9.38 -5.44
C TYR A 226 -23.92 9.59 -4.64
N MET A 227 -25.05 9.87 -5.30
CA MET A 227 -26.40 9.83 -4.72
C MET A 227 -27.13 8.51 -5.00
#